data_06ccab5b9ccef998d0119ba3c952f2a5
#
_entry.id   06ccab5b9ccef998d0119ba3c952f2a5
#
_cell.length_a   1.000
_cell.length_b   1.000
_cell.length_c   1.000
_cell.angle_alpha   90.00
_cell.angle_beta   90.00
_cell.angle_gamma   90.00
#
_symmetry.space_group_name_H-M   'P 1'
#
loop_
_entity.id
_entity.type
_entity.pdbx_description
1 polymer ?
#
loop_
_entity_poly.entity_id
_entity_poly.type
_entity_poly.pdbx_seq_one_letter_code
_entity_poly.pdbx_strand_id
1 'polypeptide(L)'
;WIQFLGVAEGVSDQKLMLAGAIGDWSVYQCLIHVASWDEEVIRIVSEFIDSGTRKTPGVPHDLNNKQLEQKKDLDSDMTWQYLRDSHTTFMSYVQGLPEEMFDTESYTGEWIGITVPNHYKGHREDIERFTARS
;
A
#
# COMPACT_ATOMS: atom_id res chain seq x y z
N TRP A 1 -3.47 1.36 9.43
CA TRP A 1 -3.95 0.16 8.73
C TRP A 1 -5.40 -0.18 9.09
N ILE A 2 -5.70 -0.33 10.37
CA ILE A 2 -7.05 -0.72 10.83
C ILE A 2 -8.10 0.27 10.34
N GLN A 3 -7.82 1.55 10.41
CA GLN A 3 -8.74 2.58 9.92
C GLN A 3 -8.90 2.52 8.40
N PHE A 4 -7.82 2.33 7.68
CA PHE A 4 -7.85 2.17 6.23
C PHE A 4 -8.70 0.96 5.83
N LEU A 5 -8.42 -0.19 6.44
CA LEU A 5 -9.15 -1.42 6.15
C LEU A 5 -10.65 -1.26 6.46
N GLY A 6 -10.98 -0.67 7.60
CA GLY A 6 -12.38 -0.45 8.00
C GLY A 6 -13.15 0.44 7.03
N VAL A 7 -12.53 1.50 6.55
CA VAL A 7 -13.15 2.40 5.56
C VAL A 7 -13.34 1.66 4.22
N ALA A 8 -12.33 0.91 3.77
CA ALA A 8 -12.42 0.15 2.53
C ALA A 8 -13.50 -0.93 2.60
N GLU A 9 -13.59 -1.65 3.72
CA GLU A 9 -14.62 -2.69 3.91
C GLU A 9 -16.03 -2.11 3.95
N GLY A 10 -16.18 -0.84 4.30
CA GLY A 10 -17.47 -0.14 4.33
C GLY A 10 -17.99 0.27 2.95
N VAL A 11 -17.17 0.16 1.90
CA VAL A 11 -17.60 0.52 0.54
C VAL A 11 -18.46 -0.62 -0.04
N SER A 12 -19.61 -0.27 -0.63
CA SER A 12 -20.49 -1.28 -1.25
C SER A 12 -19.80 -1.95 -2.44
N ASP A 13 -20.16 -3.21 -2.71
CA ASP A 13 -19.57 -4.00 -3.79
C ASP A 13 -19.67 -3.28 -5.14
N GLN A 14 -20.78 -2.63 -5.40
CA GLN A 14 -21.00 -1.89 -6.65
C GLN A 14 -20.01 -0.72 -6.79
N LYS A 15 -19.74 -0.03 -5.69
CA LYS A 15 -18.85 1.15 -5.69
C LYS A 15 -17.38 0.77 -5.74
N LEU A 16 -17.01 -0.42 -5.25
CA LEU A 16 -15.62 -0.86 -5.25
C LEU A 16 -15.04 -0.96 -6.67
N MET A 17 -15.87 -1.23 -7.67
CA MET A 17 -15.44 -1.42 -9.05
C MET A 17 -15.52 -0.17 -9.92
N LEU A 18 -16.07 0.93 -9.40
CA LEU A 18 -16.27 2.14 -10.19
C LEU A 18 -14.94 2.82 -10.49
N ALA A 19 -14.65 3.04 -11.77
CA ALA A 19 -13.50 3.83 -12.19
C ALA A 19 -13.64 5.28 -11.72
N GLY A 20 -12.53 5.95 -11.46
CA GLY A 20 -12.54 7.35 -11.08
C GLY A 20 -12.79 7.61 -9.60
N ALA A 21 -12.82 6.57 -8.78
CA ALA A 21 -12.98 6.72 -7.33
C ALA A 21 -11.74 7.39 -6.70
N ILE A 22 -10.56 6.95 -7.09
CA ILE A 22 -9.27 7.44 -6.60
C ILE A 22 -8.46 7.87 -7.82
N GLY A 23 -8.57 9.14 -8.22
CA GLY A 23 -8.04 9.57 -9.52
C GLY A 23 -8.73 8.79 -10.63
N ASP A 24 -7.96 8.07 -11.44
CA ASP A 24 -8.51 7.21 -12.50
C ASP A 24 -8.83 5.79 -12.01
N TRP A 25 -8.49 5.46 -10.77
CA TRP A 25 -8.62 4.12 -10.23
C TRP A 25 -9.96 3.85 -9.58
N SER A 26 -10.37 2.58 -9.59
CA SER A 26 -11.40 2.08 -8.70
C SER A 26 -10.82 1.88 -7.29
N VAL A 27 -11.70 1.67 -6.30
CA VAL A 27 -11.24 1.30 -4.95
C VAL A 27 -10.45 0.00 -5.00
N TYR A 28 -10.88 -1.01 -5.75
CA TYR A 28 -10.13 -2.27 -5.91
C TYR A 28 -8.71 -2.02 -6.42
N GLN A 29 -8.54 -1.17 -7.41
CA GLN A 29 -7.22 -0.84 -7.91
C GLN A 29 -6.37 -0.13 -6.85
N CYS A 30 -6.98 0.72 -6.03
CA CYS A 30 -6.32 1.33 -4.89
C CYS A 30 -5.85 0.29 -3.87
N LEU A 31 -6.68 -0.72 -3.57
CA LEU A 31 -6.29 -1.81 -2.66
C LEU A 31 -5.09 -2.59 -3.19
N ILE A 32 -5.08 -2.88 -4.47
CA ILE A 32 -3.94 -3.56 -5.12
C ILE A 32 -2.69 -2.68 -5.04
N HIS A 33 -2.83 -1.40 -5.27
CA HIS A 33 -1.73 -0.43 -5.16
C HIS A 33 -1.14 -0.40 -3.74
N VAL A 34 -1.98 -0.32 -2.73
CA VAL A 34 -1.54 -0.32 -1.33
C VAL A 34 -0.80 -1.62 -0.99
N ALA A 35 -1.37 -2.77 -1.35
CA ALA A 35 -0.76 -4.08 -1.11
C ALA A 35 0.59 -4.21 -1.83
N SER A 36 0.65 -3.81 -3.08
CA SER A 36 1.87 -3.88 -3.88
C SER A 36 2.98 -2.99 -3.32
N TRP A 37 2.61 -1.84 -2.75
CA TRP A 37 3.60 -0.96 -2.12
C TRP A 37 4.10 -1.50 -0.78
N ASP A 38 3.28 -2.22 -0.02
CA ASP A 38 3.79 -2.91 1.17
C ASP A 38 4.88 -3.92 0.80
N GLU A 39 4.69 -4.67 -0.30
CA GLU A 39 5.71 -5.57 -0.82
C GLU A 39 6.95 -4.81 -1.30
N GLU A 40 6.74 -3.70 -1.99
CA GLU A 40 7.84 -2.89 -2.53
C GLU A 40 8.68 -2.27 -1.41
N VAL A 41 8.07 -1.84 -0.31
CA VAL A 41 8.81 -1.30 0.84
C VAL A 41 9.69 -2.39 1.47
N ILE A 42 9.22 -3.63 1.58
CA ILE A 42 10.04 -4.74 2.05
C ILE A 42 11.28 -4.87 1.15
N ARG A 43 11.08 -4.84 -0.17
CA ARG A 43 12.19 -4.93 -1.12
C ARG A 43 13.17 -3.78 -0.96
N ILE A 44 12.67 -2.55 -0.83
CA ILE A 44 13.49 -1.35 -0.66
C ILE A 44 14.32 -1.43 0.63
N VAL A 45 13.70 -1.80 1.72
CA VAL A 45 14.36 -1.89 3.03
C VAL A 45 15.37 -3.04 3.04
N SER A 46 15.00 -4.20 2.51
CA SER A 46 15.89 -5.37 2.40
C SER A 46 17.13 -5.05 1.59
N GLU A 47 16.97 -4.38 0.46
CA GLU A 47 18.08 -4.00 -0.41
C GLU A 47 19.04 -3.04 0.29
N PHE A 48 18.50 -2.08 1.05
CA PHE A 48 19.33 -1.18 1.83
C PHE A 48 20.10 -1.93 2.92
N ILE A 49 19.47 -2.84 3.63
CA ILE A 49 20.12 -3.62 4.69
C ILE A 49 21.23 -4.50 4.10
N ASP A 50 20.99 -5.13 2.94
CA ASP A 50 21.93 -6.07 2.35
C ASP A 50 23.12 -5.39 1.67
N SER A 51 22.90 -4.24 1.02
CA SER A 51 23.92 -3.61 0.17
C SER A 51 24.15 -2.11 0.43
N GLY A 52 23.37 -1.50 1.31
CA GLY A 52 23.41 -0.05 1.53
C GLY A 52 22.80 0.78 0.39
N THR A 53 22.22 0.11 -0.61
CA THR A 53 21.64 0.81 -1.76
C THR A 53 20.34 1.49 -1.37
N ARG A 54 20.25 2.79 -1.65
CA ARG A 54 19.03 3.56 -1.43
C ARG A 54 18.27 3.69 -2.75
N LYS A 55 16.94 3.60 -2.66
CA LYS A 55 16.11 3.85 -3.83
C LYS A 55 16.22 5.32 -4.23
N THR A 56 16.52 5.57 -5.50
CA THR A 56 16.51 6.94 -6.03
C THR A 56 15.09 7.49 -5.96
N PRO A 57 14.89 8.69 -5.38
CA PRO A 57 13.59 9.34 -5.45
C PRO A 57 13.16 9.47 -6.91
N GLY A 58 12.06 8.86 -7.25
CA GLY A 58 11.54 8.88 -8.61
C GLY A 58 10.03 8.76 -8.59
N VAL A 59 9.42 9.09 -9.69
CA VAL A 59 7.97 9.01 -9.82
C VAL A 59 7.61 7.55 -10.11
N PRO A 60 6.85 6.92 -9.24
CA PRO A 60 6.52 5.50 -9.39
C PRO A 60 5.34 5.23 -10.33
N HIS A 61 5.00 6.16 -11.25
CA HIS A 61 3.87 5.97 -12.14
C HIS A 61 3.96 4.69 -12.96
N ASP A 62 5.15 4.44 -13.54
CA ASP A 62 5.34 3.23 -14.34
C ASP A 62 5.25 1.98 -13.47
N LEU A 63 5.79 2.04 -12.25
CA LEU A 63 5.70 0.93 -11.30
C LEU A 63 4.25 0.70 -10.88
N ASN A 64 3.50 1.74 -10.56
CA ASN A 64 2.11 1.63 -10.18
C ASN A 64 1.29 0.98 -11.30
N ASN A 65 1.46 1.42 -12.53
CA ASN A 65 0.76 0.86 -13.68
C ASN A 65 1.16 -0.60 -13.93
N LYS A 66 2.43 -0.91 -13.77
CA LYS A 66 2.94 -2.28 -13.91
C LYS A 66 2.36 -3.20 -12.84
N GLN A 67 2.27 -2.74 -11.59
CA GLN A 67 1.67 -3.50 -10.50
C GLN A 67 0.21 -3.82 -10.78
N LEU A 68 -0.57 -2.82 -11.24
CA LEU A 68 -1.97 -3.02 -11.59
C LEU A 68 -2.13 -3.99 -12.76
N GLU A 69 -1.30 -3.88 -13.78
CA GLU A 69 -1.34 -4.79 -14.93
C GLU A 69 -1.03 -6.22 -14.52
N GLN A 70 -0.04 -6.42 -13.65
CA GLN A 70 0.33 -7.75 -13.15
C GLN A 70 -0.77 -8.40 -12.32
N LYS A 71 -1.65 -7.62 -11.72
CA LYS A 71 -2.70 -8.09 -10.80
C LYS A 71 -4.10 -7.94 -11.37
N LYS A 72 -4.25 -7.62 -12.65
CA LYS A 72 -5.54 -7.32 -13.28
C LYS A 72 -6.53 -8.48 -13.24
N ASP A 73 -6.03 -9.72 -13.12
CA ASP A 73 -6.88 -10.91 -13.15
C ASP A 73 -7.37 -11.34 -11.76
N LEU A 74 -7.00 -10.61 -10.70
CA LEU A 74 -7.51 -10.90 -9.37
C LEU A 74 -9.01 -10.56 -9.31
N ASP A 75 -9.81 -11.52 -8.82
CA ASP A 75 -11.22 -11.25 -8.52
C ASP A 75 -11.36 -10.53 -7.18
N SER A 76 -12.58 -10.27 -6.76
CA SER A 76 -12.87 -9.56 -5.51
C SER A 76 -12.25 -10.25 -4.30
N ASP A 77 -12.50 -11.55 -4.13
CA ASP A 77 -12.00 -12.29 -2.97
C ASP A 77 -10.48 -12.35 -2.97
N MET A 78 -9.88 -12.58 -4.13
CA MET A 78 -8.42 -12.61 -4.28
C MET A 78 -7.80 -11.25 -3.99
N THR A 79 -8.45 -10.15 -4.35
CA THR A 79 -7.96 -8.80 -4.08
C THR A 79 -7.93 -8.53 -2.58
N TRP A 80 -9.01 -8.85 -1.86
CA TRP A 80 -9.04 -8.70 -0.41
C TRP A 80 -8.00 -9.59 0.28
N GLN A 81 -7.84 -10.82 -0.19
CA GLN A 81 -6.84 -11.74 0.35
C GLN A 81 -5.43 -11.22 0.12
N TYR A 82 -5.15 -10.71 -1.07
CA TYR A 82 -3.86 -10.12 -1.41
C TYR A 82 -3.54 -8.94 -0.49
N LEU A 83 -4.51 -8.06 -0.27
CA LEU A 83 -4.34 -6.91 0.63
C LEU A 83 -3.97 -7.36 2.05
N ARG A 84 -4.72 -8.32 2.60
CA ARG A 84 -4.48 -8.82 3.95
C ARG A 84 -3.15 -9.56 4.07
N ASP A 85 -2.83 -10.41 3.11
CA ASP A 85 -1.60 -11.20 3.11
C ASP A 85 -0.38 -10.30 2.98
N SER A 86 -0.42 -9.31 2.12
CA SER A 86 0.68 -8.35 1.96
C SER A 86 0.93 -7.57 3.25
N HIS A 87 -0.12 -7.15 3.92
CA HIS A 87 0.02 -6.45 5.21
C HIS A 87 0.59 -7.37 6.29
N THR A 88 0.10 -8.60 6.38
CA THR A 88 0.61 -9.59 7.34
C THR A 88 2.09 -9.87 7.10
N THR A 89 2.48 -10.05 5.85
CA THR A 89 3.87 -10.26 5.47
C THR A 89 4.73 -9.05 5.84
N PHE A 90 4.24 -7.85 5.56
CA PHE A 90 4.93 -6.61 5.91
C PHE A 90 5.14 -6.51 7.42
N MET A 91 4.11 -6.75 8.22
CA MET A 91 4.20 -6.67 9.69
C MET A 91 5.16 -7.71 10.25
N SER A 92 5.14 -8.93 9.71
CA SER A 92 6.08 -9.99 10.13
C SER A 92 7.51 -9.61 9.82
N TYR A 93 7.75 -9.02 8.65
CA TYR A 93 9.07 -8.54 8.26
C TYR A 93 9.56 -7.44 9.21
N VAL A 94 8.72 -6.45 9.46
CA VAL A 94 9.05 -5.31 10.33
C VAL A 94 9.35 -5.76 11.76
N GLN A 95 8.55 -6.69 12.29
CA GLN A 95 8.74 -7.19 13.66
C GLN A 95 10.07 -7.92 13.83
N GLY A 96 10.65 -8.44 12.76
CA GLY A 96 11.95 -9.10 12.79
C GLY A 96 13.15 -8.17 12.67
N LEU A 97 12.94 -6.87 12.47
CA LEU A 97 14.03 -5.91 12.30
C LEU A 97 14.57 -5.42 13.64
N PRO A 98 15.89 -5.08 13.71
CA PRO A 98 16.45 -4.45 14.90
C PRO A 98 15.78 -3.12 15.21
N GLU A 99 15.73 -2.76 16.50
CA GLU A 99 15.03 -1.54 16.98
C GLU A 99 15.56 -0.27 16.32
N GLU A 100 16.85 -0.18 16.07
CA GLU A 100 17.47 1.00 15.44
C GLU A 100 16.94 1.26 14.01
N MET A 101 16.35 0.27 13.36
CA MET A 101 15.76 0.44 12.03
C MET A 101 14.46 1.25 12.05
N PHE A 102 13.89 1.46 13.23
CA PHE A 102 12.63 2.22 13.37
C PHE A 102 12.85 3.71 13.66
N ASP A 103 14.09 4.14 13.83
CA ASP A 103 14.39 5.56 14.01
C ASP A 103 13.93 6.32 12.76
N THR A 104 12.98 7.25 12.95
CA THR A 104 12.38 7.99 11.85
C THR A 104 13.35 8.95 11.14
N GLU A 105 14.50 9.24 11.75
CA GLU A 105 15.57 9.98 11.10
C GLU A 105 16.46 9.08 10.23
N SER A 106 16.33 7.75 10.36
CA SER A 106 17.05 6.81 9.50
C SER A 106 16.29 6.56 8.20
N TYR A 107 17.00 6.08 7.18
CA TYR A 107 16.40 5.73 5.89
C TYR A 107 15.31 4.67 6.03
N THR A 108 15.59 3.60 6.77
CA THR A 108 14.63 2.51 6.98
C THR A 108 13.44 2.95 7.80
N GLY A 109 13.68 3.71 8.87
CA GLY A 109 12.62 4.21 9.74
C GLY A 109 11.72 5.22 9.06
N GLU A 110 12.24 6.00 8.13
CA GLU A 110 11.42 6.90 7.32
C GLU A 110 10.43 6.12 6.46
N TRP A 111 10.89 5.04 5.80
CA TRP A 111 9.98 4.19 5.02
C TRP A 111 8.92 3.53 5.90
N ILE A 112 9.35 2.90 6.99
CA ILE A 112 8.48 2.08 7.84
C ILE A 112 7.58 2.94 8.72
N GLY A 113 8.13 4.00 9.33
CA GLY A 113 7.44 4.79 10.35
C GLY A 113 6.74 6.03 9.84
N ILE A 114 7.06 6.51 8.65
CA ILE A 114 6.48 7.73 8.08
C ILE A 114 5.77 7.42 6.76
N THR A 115 6.48 6.89 5.79
CA THR A 115 5.93 6.71 4.44
C THR A 115 4.77 5.71 4.41
N VAL A 116 4.94 4.54 5.02
CA VAL A 116 3.89 3.51 5.00
C VAL A 116 2.64 3.97 5.77
N PRO A 117 2.74 4.48 7.02
CA PRO A 117 1.54 4.98 7.70
C PRO A 117 0.84 6.11 6.95
N ASN A 118 1.59 7.03 6.37
CA ASN A 118 1.02 8.13 5.59
C ASN A 118 0.35 7.64 4.30
N HIS A 119 0.85 6.57 3.70
CA HIS A 119 0.25 5.94 2.53
C HIS A 119 -1.14 5.39 2.86
N TYR A 120 -1.27 4.66 3.97
CA TYR A 120 -2.57 4.16 4.43
C TYR A 120 -3.53 5.32 4.74
N LYS A 121 -3.04 6.33 5.45
CA LYS A 121 -3.85 7.49 5.82
C LYS A 121 -4.34 8.24 4.59
N GLY A 122 -3.47 8.51 3.62
CA GLY A 122 -3.80 9.24 2.41
C GLY A 122 -4.88 8.53 1.59
N HIS A 123 -4.74 7.23 1.41
CA HIS A 123 -5.73 6.45 0.65
C HIS A 123 -7.03 6.22 1.44
N ARG A 124 -6.95 6.12 2.77
CA ARG A 124 -8.17 6.14 3.59
C ARG A 124 -8.97 7.42 3.34
N GLU A 125 -8.30 8.56 3.35
CA GLU A 125 -8.95 9.85 3.11
C GLU A 125 -9.51 9.94 1.68
N ASP A 126 -8.81 9.38 0.70
CA ASP A 126 -9.30 9.30 -0.68
C ASP A 126 -10.61 8.52 -0.76
N ILE A 127 -10.68 7.36 -0.10
CA ILE A 127 -11.88 6.52 -0.09
C ILE A 127 -13.02 7.23 0.65
N GLU A 128 -12.72 7.88 1.78
CA GLU A 128 -13.73 8.66 2.53
C GLU A 128 -14.32 9.78 1.66
N ARG A 129 -13.49 10.51 0.92
CA ARG A 129 -13.97 11.54 0.00
C ARG A 129 -14.83 10.96 -1.11
N PHE A 130 -14.44 9.82 -1.64
CA PHE A 130 -15.22 9.14 -2.68
C PHE A 130 -16.61 8.73 -2.16
N THR A 131 -16.66 8.11 -0.99
CA THR A 131 -17.94 7.66 -0.41
C THR A 131 -18.83 8.83 -0.03
N ALA A 132 -18.26 9.95 0.40
CA ALA A 132 -19.02 11.16 0.74
C ALA A 132 -19.68 11.82 -0.47
N ARG A 133 -19.11 11.64 -1.69
CA ARG A 133 -19.66 12.21 -2.92
C ARG A 133 -20.83 11.41 -3.51
N SER A 134 -21.03 10.23 -3.04
CA SER A 134 -22.05 9.32 -3.60
C SER A 134 -23.32 9.20 -2.68
#